data_163f304134fde27320b711f862d290e5
#
_entry.id   163f304134fde27320b711f862d290e5
#
_cell.length_a   1.000
_cell.length_b   1.000
_cell.length_c   1.000
_cell.angle_alpha   90.00
_cell.angle_beta   90.00
_cell.angle_gamma   90.00
#
_symmetry.space_group_name_H-M   'P 1'
#
loop_
_entity.id
_entity.type
_entity.pdbx_description
1 polymer ?
#
loop_
_entity_poly.entity_id
_entity_poly.type
_entity_poly.pdbx_seq_one_letter_code
_entity_poly.pdbx_strand_id
1 'polypeptide(L)'
;VRVAVAEGLPVYILDLNRPLLDKMVAAAHTLDPDALEKTKHAKNPNWKIVSGKEEIGAGENRMELYPLRGASTERQYMVYFPESHLLYASDTLALNGDGGLYDPELMHEVAQAVERAKIKVDTVFAMHQGPMPWSQVLALIEKSQRI
;
A
#
# COMPACT_ATOMS: atom_id res chain seq x y z
N VAL A 1 2.40 -6.28 11.69
CA VAL A 1 2.52 -5.07 12.51
C VAL A 1 3.16 -5.39 13.86
N ARG A 2 2.59 -6.27 14.70
CA ARG A 2 3.07 -6.54 16.07
C ARG A 2 4.51 -7.05 16.15
N VAL A 3 4.95 -7.86 15.18
CA VAL A 3 6.37 -8.30 15.10
C VAL A 3 7.28 -7.09 14.85
N ALA A 4 6.93 -6.21 13.91
CA ALA A 4 7.72 -5.01 13.64
C ALA A 4 7.84 -4.10 14.87
N VAL A 5 6.77 -3.97 15.66
CA VAL A 5 6.80 -3.23 16.93
C VAL A 5 7.69 -3.92 17.97
N ALA A 6 7.64 -5.25 18.05
CA ALA A 6 8.51 -6.01 18.96
C ALA A 6 10.00 -5.83 18.63
N GLU A 7 10.32 -5.74 17.34
CA GLU A 7 11.67 -5.52 16.81
C GLU A 7 12.10 -4.03 16.78
N GLY A 8 11.21 -3.10 17.18
CA GLY A 8 11.50 -1.66 17.17
C GLY A 8 11.63 -1.05 15.77
N LEU A 9 11.15 -1.74 14.73
CA LEU A 9 11.25 -1.28 13.35
C LEU A 9 10.32 -0.10 13.08
N PRO A 10 10.70 0.84 12.20
CA PRO A 10 9.79 1.87 11.72
C PRO A 10 8.68 1.24 10.88
N VAL A 11 7.43 1.64 11.14
CA VAL A 11 6.27 1.18 10.38
C VAL A 11 5.57 2.40 9.79
N TYR A 12 5.55 2.48 8.46
CA TYR A 12 4.88 3.56 7.74
C TYR A 12 3.39 3.25 7.66
N ILE A 13 2.57 4.14 8.19
CA ILE A 13 1.12 3.96 8.28
C ILE A 13 0.39 5.23 7.85
N LEU A 14 -0.79 5.08 7.30
CA LEU A 14 -1.67 6.23 7.10
C LEU A 14 -2.22 6.75 8.42
N ASP A 15 -2.45 8.05 8.49
CA ASP A 15 -3.09 8.73 9.62
C ASP A 15 -4.41 8.05 10.05
N LEU A 16 -5.26 7.70 9.08
CA LEU A 16 -6.54 7.02 9.29
C LEU A 16 -6.40 5.61 9.90
N ASN A 17 -5.25 4.95 9.72
CA ASN A 17 -5.03 3.60 10.22
C ASN A 17 -4.52 3.58 11.67
N ARG A 18 -3.96 4.68 12.16
CA ARG A 18 -3.34 4.76 13.48
C ARG A 18 -4.24 4.29 14.61
N PRO A 19 -5.50 4.76 14.76
CA PRO A 19 -6.34 4.35 15.88
C PRO A 19 -6.63 2.85 15.92
N LEU A 20 -6.72 2.20 14.76
CA LEU A 20 -6.90 0.76 14.64
C LEU A 20 -5.61 0.02 15.03
N LEU A 21 -4.47 0.45 14.50
CA LEU A 21 -3.18 -0.18 14.75
C LEU A 21 -2.73 -0.02 16.22
N ASP A 22 -3.01 1.13 16.84
CA ASP A 22 -2.77 1.32 18.28
C ASP A 22 -3.56 0.30 19.12
N LYS A 23 -4.84 0.04 18.78
CA LYS A 23 -5.65 -1.00 19.43
C LYS A 23 -5.08 -2.40 19.20
N MET A 24 -4.64 -2.71 17.98
CA MET A 24 -4.02 -4.00 17.67
C MET A 24 -2.73 -4.24 18.47
N VAL A 25 -1.90 -3.21 18.62
CA VAL A 25 -0.66 -3.31 19.40
C VAL A 25 -0.95 -3.46 20.90
N ALA A 26 -1.96 -2.74 21.40
CA ALA A 26 -2.34 -2.79 22.83
C ALA A 26 -3.07 -4.08 23.22
N ALA A 27 -3.65 -4.81 22.26
CA ALA A 27 -4.40 -6.04 22.53
C ALA A 27 -3.50 -7.12 23.16
N ALA A 28 -4.00 -7.78 24.20
CA ALA A 28 -3.32 -8.89 24.86
C ALA A 28 -3.46 -10.17 24.02
N HIS A 29 -2.36 -10.90 23.84
CA HIS A 29 -2.29 -12.18 23.14
C HIS A 29 -1.88 -13.29 24.11
N THR A 30 -2.75 -13.58 25.07
CA THR A 30 -2.47 -14.47 26.21
C THR A 30 -2.61 -15.96 25.87
N LEU A 31 -3.48 -16.33 24.92
CA LEU A 31 -3.69 -17.72 24.54
C LEU A 31 -2.54 -18.26 23.68
N ASP A 32 -2.05 -17.45 22.74
CA ASP A 32 -0.88 -17.73 21.90
C ASP A 32 -0.01 -16.49 21.85
N PRO A 33 0.89 -16.31 22.84
CA PRO A 33 1.71 -15.11 22.94
C PRO A 33 2.66 -14.95 21.75
N ASP A 34 2.48 -13.87 20.99
CA ASP A 34 3.37 -13.49 19.88
C ASP A 34 4.68 -12.82 20.36
N ALA A 35 5.52 -12.38 19.42
CA ALA A 35 6.79 -11.73 19.72
C ALA A 35 6.61 -10.47 20.60
N LEU A 36 5.58 -9.66 20.34
CA LEU A 36 5.32 -8.45 21.10
C LEU A 36 4.86 -8.74 22.54
N GLU A 37 4.03 -9.78 22.73
CA GLU A 37 3.60 -10.20 24.08
C GLU A 37 4.76 -10.75 24.90
N LYS A 38 5.72 -11.43 24.26
CA LYS A 38 6.92 -12.01 24.88
C LYS A 38 8.02 -10.97 25.17
N THR A 39 7.96 -9.79 24.56
CA THR A 39 8.98 -8.75 24.81
C THR A 39 8.80 -8.12 26.19
N LYS A 40 9.93 -7.83 26.85
CA LYS A 40 9.96 -7.10 28.13
C LYS A 40 9.99 -5.59 27.94
N HIS A 41 10.14 -5.12 26.73
CA HIS A 41 10.20 -3.69 26.40
C HIS A 41 8.80 -3.08 26.32
N ALA A 42 8.73 -1.76 26.48
CA ALA A 42 7.48 -1.04 26.31
C ALA A 42 6.96 -1.23 24.87
N LYS A 43 5.66 -1.50 24.75
CA LYS A 43 4.96 -1.70 23.46
C LYS A 43 4.74 -0.34 22.75
N ASN A 44 5.82 0.41 22.52
CA ASN A 44 5.78 1.73 21.88
C ASN A 44 6.06 1.58 20.39
N PRO A 45 5.05 1.67 19.51
CA PRO A 45 5.25 1.55 18.09
C PRO A 45 6.01 2.76 17.53
N ASN A 46 6.95 2.50 16.61
CA ASN A 46 7.67 3.54 15.86
C ASN A 46 6.89 3.89 14.58
N TRP A 47 5.71 4.51 14.77
CA TRP A 47 4.89 4.93 13.63
C TRP A 47 5.53 6.08 12.86
N LYS A 48 5.61 5.93 11.54
CA LYS A 48 5.88 6.98 10.56
C LYS A 48 4.55 7.29 9.85
N ILE A 49 3.98 8.45 10.16
CA ILE A 49 2.65 8.80 9.65
C ILE A 49 2.77 9.36 8.22
N VAL A 50 2.15 8.65 7.27
CA VAL A 50 2.07 9.05 5.86
C VAL A 50 0.76 9.80 5.65
N SER A 51 0.80 11.12 5.64
CA SER A 51 -0.37 11.99 5.37
C SER A 51 -0.37 12.60 3.97
N GLY A 52 0.76 12.58 3.29
CA GLY A 52 0.99 13.03 1.93
C GLY A 52 2.07 12.18 1.26
N LYS A 53 2.72 12.70 0.22
CA LYS A 53 3.91 12.05 -0.36
C LYS A 53 4.98 11.90 0.72
N GLU A 54 5.55 10.72 0.85
CA GLU A 54 6.70 10.43 1.72
C GLU A 54 7.79 9.76 0.91
N GLU A 55 9.05 10.15 1.12
CA GLU A 55 10.21 9.55 0.43
C GLU A 55 11.02 8.70 1.39
N ILE A 56 11.41 7.51 0.96
CA ILE A 56 12.21 6.55 1.73
C ILE A 56 13.38 6.07 0.87
N GLY A 57 14.56 5.99 1.47
CA GLY A 57 15.78 5.57 0.77
C GLY A 57 16.41 6.69 -0.03
N ALA A 58 17.37 6.34 -0.89
CA ALA A 58 18.10 7.28 -1.73
C ALA A 58 18.68 6.57 -2.97
N GLY A 59 18.95 7.34 -4.03
CA GLY A 59 19.50 6.80 -5.29
C GLY A 59 18.57 5.75 -5.88
N GLU A 60 19.13 4.66 -6.38
CA GLU A 60 18.37 3.57 -7.02
C GLU A 60 17.42 2.83 -6.07
N ASN A 61 17.61 2.97 -4.76
CA ASN A 61 16.75 2.38 -3.73
C ASN A 61 15.69 3.37 -3.19
N ARG A 62 15.52 4.52 -3.85
CA ARG A 62 14.48 5.48 -3.47
C ARG A 62 13.10 4.93 -3.82
N MET A 63 12.18 5.06 -2.87
CA MET A 63 10.77 4.80 -3.06
C MET A 63 9.92 5.96 -2.53
N GLU A 64 8.78 6.16 -3.11
CA GLU A 64 7.84 7.21 -2.76
C GLU A 64 6.49 6.59 -2.38
N LEU A 65 5.96 6.94 -1.23
CA LEU A 65 4.64 6.52 -0.76
C LEU A 65 3.62 7.59 -1.10
N TYR A 66 2.51 7.21 -1.70
CA TYR A 66 1.40 8.11 -2.05
C TYR A 66 0.08 7.57 -1.49
N PRO A 67 -0.55 8.27 -0.53
CA PRO A 67 -1.91 7.93 -0.11
C PRO A 67 -2.89 7.99 -1.28
N LEU A 68 -3.73 6.97 -1.44
CA LEU A 68 -4.68 6.90 -2.55
C LEU A 68 -5.84 7.88 -2.37
N ARG A 69 -6.42 7.94 -1.17
CA ARG A 69 -7.49 8.88 -0.80
C ARG A 69 -8.78 8.75 -1.65
N GLY A 70 -9.00 7.60 -2.27
CA GLY A 70 -10.27 7.28 -2.92
C GLY A 70 -11.32 6.79 -1.90
N ALA A 71 -12.58 6.70 -2.31
CA ALA A 71 -13.68 6.26 -1.45
C ALA A 71 -13.50 4.80 -0.99
N SER A 72 -12.98 3.95 -1.88
CA SER A 72 -12.69 2.53 -1.61
C SER A 72 -11.25 2.30 -1.12
N THR A 73 -10.34 3.26 -1.32
CA THR A 73 -8.91 3.14 -1.02
C THR A 73 -8.41 4.15 0.03
N GLU A 74 -9.31 4.77 0.81
CA GLU A 74 -8.97 5.83 1.78
C GLU A 74 -7.89 5.41 2.78
N ARG A 75 -7.77 4.11 3.08
CA ARG A 75 -6.83 3.52 4.05
C ARG A 75 -5.64 2.83 3.39
N GLN A 76 -5.40 3.10 2.11
CA GLN A 76 -4.34 2.48 1.33
C GLN A 76 -3.37 3.54 0.78
N TYR A 77 -2.16 3.10 0.47
CA TYR A 77 -1.19 3.89 -0.30
C TYR A 77 -0.53 3.01 -1.36
N MET A 78 -0.12 3.62 -2.45
CA MET A 78 0.74 3.00 -3.45
C MET A 78 2.19 3.34 -3.19
N VAL A 79 3.10 2.47 -3.65
CA VAL A 79 4.54 2.69 -3.57
C VAL A 79 5.08 2.86 -4.99
N TYR A 80 5.77 3.95 -5.24
CA TYR A 80 6.38 4.23 -6.53
C TYR A 80 7.90 4.20 -6.44
N PHE A 81 8.54 3.58 -7.42
CA PHE A 81 9.98 3.49 -7.58
C PHE A 81 10.39 4.38 -8.77
N PRO A 82 10.81 5.63 -8.52
CA PRO A 82 10.97 6.63 -9.58
C PRO A 82 12.04 6.29 -10.61
N GLU A 83 13.14 5.66 -10.19
CA GLU A 83 14.24 5.33 -11.09
C GLU A 83 13.88 4.27 -12.14
N SER A 84 12.90 3.42 -11.85
CA SER A 84 12.42 2.36 -12.75
C SER A 84 11.01 2.61 -13.30
N HIS A 85 10.38 3.73 -12.94
CA HIS A 85 8.97 4.01 -13.25
C HIS A 85 8.03 2.85 -12.88
N LEU A 86 8.34 2.16 -11.79
CA LEU A 86 7.62 0.98 -11.33
C LEU A 86 6.64 1.37 -10.21
N LEU A 87 5.41 0.88 -10.31
CA LEU A 87 4.37 1.08 -9.30
C LEU A 87 4.05 -0.23 -8.60
N TYR A 88 4.04 -0.22 -7.27
CA TYR A 88 3.45 -1.28 -6.45
C TYR A 88 2.06 -0.83 -5.97
N ALA A 89 1.04 -1.56 -6.39
CA ALA A 89 -0.36 -1.21 -6.17
C ALA A 89 -1.03 -2.02 -5.03
N SER A 90 -0.24 -2.65 -4.13
CA SER A 90 -0.75 -3.42 -2.98
C SER A 90 -1.77 -4.50 -3.41
N ASP A 91 -2.95 -4.53 -2.80
CA ASP A 91 -4.03 -5.47 -3.08
C ASP A 91 -5.04 -4.94 -4.12
N THR A 92 -4.80 -3.75 -4.70
CA THR A 92 -5.78 -3.11 -5.59
C THR A 92 -5.80 -3.70 -6.99
N LEU A 93 -4.72 -4.37 -7.43
CA LEU A 93 -4.63 -4.99 -8.75
C LEU A 93 -4.69 -6.52 -8.64
N ALA A 94 -5.75 -7.08 -9.14
CA ALA A 94 -5.92 -8.50 -9.38
C ALA A 94 -6.73 -8.70 -10.66
N LEU A 95 -6.42 -9.75 -11.41
CA LEU A 95 -7.18 -10.14 -12.58
C LEU A 95 -8.11 -11.31 -12.23
N ASN A 96 -9.32 -11.30 -12.79
CA ASN A 96 -10.25 -12.41 -12.73
C ASN A 96 -9.94 -13.48 -13.81
N GLY A 97 -10.71 -14.57 -13.82
CA GLY A 97 -10.46 -15.72 -14.70
C GLY A 97 -10.64 -15.44 -16.20
N ASP A 98 -11.31 -14.35 -16.58
CA ASP A 98 -11.48 -13.92 -17.98
C ASP A 98 -10.46 -12.85 -18.41
N GLY A 99 -9.52 -12.50 -17.50
CA GLY A 99 -8.47 -11.51 -17.72
C GLY A 99 -8.91 -10.05 -17.55
N GLY A 100 -10.12 -9.80 -17.06
CA GLY A 100 -10.58 -8.48 -16.62
C GLY A 100 -10.07 -8.13 -15.23
N LEU A 101 -10.28 -6.88 -14.80
CA LEU A 101 -9.99 -6.48 -13.41
C LEU A 101 -10.99 -7.14 -12.45
N TYR A 102 -10.47 -7.67 -11.33
CA TYR A 102 -11.31 -8.25 -10.28
C TYR A 102 -12.14 -7.17 -9.58
N ASP A 103 -11.52 -6.04 -9.25
CA ASP A 103 -12.17 -4.86 -8.71
C ASP A 103 -11.74 -3.61 -9.48
N PRO A 104 -12.49 -3.22 -10.54
CA PRO A 104 -12.12 -2.08 -11.38
C PRO A 104 -12.09 -0.74 -10.64
N GLU A 105 -12.93 -0.57 -9.62
CA GLU A 105 -13.03 0.65 -8.82
C GLU A 105 -11.71 0.97 -8.12
N LEU A 106 -11.10 -0.03 -7.48
CA LEU A 106 -9.80 0.14 -6.80
C LEU A 106 -8.73 0.62 -7.77
N MET A 107 -8.64 0.00 -8.95
CA MET A 107 -7.64 0.39 -9.96
C MET A 107 -7.95 1.74 -10.59
N HIS A 108 -9.23 2.12 -10.72
CA HIS A 108 -9.59 3.47 -11.15
C HIS A 108 -9.09 4.53 -10.16
N GLU A 109 -9.25 4.30 -8.85
CA GLU A 109 -8.75 5.21 -7.81
C GLU A 109 -7.21 5.28 -7.79
N VAL A 110 -6.52 4.15 -8.05
CA VAL A 110 -5.05 4.14 -8.24
C VAL A 110 -4.66 4.99 -9.45
N ALA A 111 -5.34 4.83 -10.59
CA ALA A 111 -5.05 5.62 -11.80
C ALA A 111 -5.27 7.12 -11.56
N GLN A 112 -6.33 7.51 -10.85
CA GLN A 112 -6.55 8.89 -10.44
C GLN A 112 -5.44 9.41 -9.51
N ALA A 113 -4.93 8.56 -8.59
CA ALA A 113 -3.83 8.95 -7.71
C ALA A 113 -2.52 9.15 -8.50
N VAL A 114 -2.22 8.30 -9.47
CA VAL A 114 -1.09 8.45 -10.40
C VAL A 114 -1.19 9.78 -11.17
N GLU A 115 -2.37 10.12 -11.69
CA GLU A 115 -2.62 11.36 -12.40
C GLU A 115 -2.45 12.59 -11.48
N ARG A 116 -3.06 12.57 -10.28
CA ARG A 116 -2.90 13.65 -9.29
C ARG A 116 -1.44 13.86 -8.88
N ALA A 117 -0.68 12.78 -8.73
CA ALA A 117 0.74 12.82 -8.39
C ALA A 117 1.64 13.24 -9.55
N LYS A 118 1.11 13.24 -10.79
CA LYS A 118 1.84 13.53 -12.03
C LYS A 118 3.10 12.69 -12.19
N ILE A 119 3.05 11.43 -11.78
CA ILE A 119 4.15 10.47 -11.91
C ILE A 119 4.01 9.67 -13.20
N LYS A 120 5.17 9.32 -13.79
CA LYS A 120 5.23 8.46 -14.96
C LYS A 120 5.34 7.01 -14.53
N VAL A 121 4.37 6.18 -14.88
CA VAL A 121 4.38 4.74 -14.61
C VAL A 121 4.55 3.99 -15.92
N ASP A 122 5.53 3.11 -16.01
CA ASP A 122 5.74 2.21 -17.15
C ASP A 122 5.23 0.79 -16.82
N THR A 123 5.48 0.33 -15.60
CA THR A 123 5.11 -1.02 -15.14
C THR A 123 4.42 -0.95 -13.77
N VAL A 124 3.44 -1.81 -13.57
CA VAL A 124 2.77 -2.00 -12.26
C VAL A 124 2.81 -3.46 -11.86
N PHE A 125 2.93 -3.72 -10.57
CA PHE A 125 2.74 -5.03 -9.95
C PHE A 125 1.98 -4.90 -8.63
N ALA A 126 1.48 -6.03 -8.15
CA ALA A 126 0.69 -6.06 -6.93
C ALA A 126 0.91 -7.37 -6.17
N MET A 127 0.30 -7.51 -5.00
CA MET A 127 0.43 -8.73 -4.20
C MET A 127 -0.12 -9.98 -4.94
N HIS A 128 -1.19 -9.80 -5.71
CA HIS A 128 -1.87 -10.89 -6.43
C HIS A 128 -1.63 -10.87 -7.94
N GLN A 129 -0.81 -9.93 -8.42
CA GLN A 129 -0.54 -9.75 -9.85
C GLN A 129 0.94 -9.45 -10.09
N GLY A 130 1.58 -10.28 -10.90
CA GLY A 130 2.94 -10.05 -11.39
C GLY A 130 3.06 -8.77 -12.23
N PRO A 131 4.29 -8.37 -12.57
CA PRO A 131 4.52 -7.16 -13.34
C PRO A 131 3.78 -7.18 -14.68
N MET A 132 3.12 -6.06 -15.01
CA MET A 132 2.46 -5.85 -16.30
C MET A 132 2.58 -4.38 -16.75
N PRO A 133 2.48 -4.10 -18.06
CA PRO A 133 2.52 -2.75 -18.57
C PRO A 133 1.38 -1.89 -18.00
N TRP A 134 1.69 -0.68 -17.56
CA TRP A 134 0.68 0.27 -17.07
C TRP A 134 -0.39 0.58 -18.11
N SER A 135 0.00 0.70 -19.37
CA SER A 135 -0.95 0.90 -20.49
C SER A 135 -2.00 -0.20 -20.61
N GLN A 136 -1.64 -1.45 -20.28
CA GLN A 136 -2.59 -2.57 -20.27
C GLN A 136 -3.63 -2.40 -19.16
N VAL A 137 -3.19 -1.97 -17.95
CA VAL A 137 -4.12 -1.71 -16.84
C VAL A 137 -5.09 -0.58 -17.20
N LEU A 138 -4.60 0.51 -17.80
CA LEU A 138 -5.47 1.61 -18.24
C LEU A 138 -6.52 1.13 -19.25
N ALA A 139 -6.15 0.27 -20.21
CA ALA A 139 -7.10 -0.31 -21.16
C ALA A 139 -8.15 -1.20 -20.48
N LEU A 140 -7.77 -1.94 -19.41
CA LEU A 140 -8.72 -2.74 -18.64
C LEU A 140 -9.69 -1.85 -17.84
N ILE A 141 -9.21 -0.76 -17.24
CA ILE A 141 -10.05 0.23 -16.55
C ILE A 141 -11.07 0.83 -17.54
N GLU A 142 -10.61 1.27 -18.71
CA GLU A 142 -11.50 1.85 -19.75
C GLU A 142 -12.57 0.85 -20.20
N LYS A 143 -12.19 -0.40 -20.40
CA LYS A 143 -13.12 -1.48 -20.77
C LYS A 143 -14.20 -1.69 -19.71
N SER A 144 -13.84 -1.66 -18.43
CA SER A 144 -14.79 -1.88 -17.32
C SER A 144 -15.82 -0.75 -17.16
N GLN A 145 -15.50 0.47 -17.60
CA GLN A 145 -16.42 1.62 -17.52
C GLN A 145 -17.48 1.64 -18.64
N ARG A 146 -17.34 0.79 -19.65
CA ARG A 146 -18.27 0.72 -20.80
C ARG A 146 -19.38 -0.31 -20.64
N ILE A 147 -19.40 -1.03 -19.50
CA ILE A 147 -20.42 -2.02 -19.17
C ILE A 147 -21.43 -1.44 -18.21
#